data_31d8a152fae54d45a52e3344acbb1a5a
#
_entry.id   31d8a152fae54d45a52e3344acbb1a5a
#
_cell.length_a   1.000
_cell.length_b   1.000
_cell.length_c   1.000
_cell.angle_alpha   90.00
_cell.angle_beta   90.00
_cell.angle_gamma   90.00
#
_symmetry.space_group_name_H-M   'P 1'
#
loop_
_entity.id
_entity.type
_entity.pdbx_description
1 polymer ?
#
loop_
_entity_poly.entity_id
_entity_poly.type
_entity_poly.pdbx_seq_one_letter_code
_entity_poly.pdbx_strand_id
1 'polypeptide(L)'
;MDILFASLDGSITLIVPVVQPPVKFSRQGKHETFETLKQGDIILLGGKGLKTVEWSSFFPVNKLFYNFVKYGAQENGKEYVTFLEEHMEDETPFRLIITENNKTIRNMLVVVDSFEWEYDKVGDIPYSLKLVEYPDNASTL
;
A
#
# COMPACT_ATOMS: atom_id res chain seq x y z
N MET A 1 11.37 -8.50 -4.44
CA MET A 1 10.18 -7.65 -4.58
C MET A 1 10.55 -6.20 -4.37
N ASP A 2 10.09 -5.34 -5.24
CA ASP A 2 10.28 -3.91 -5.12
C ASP A 2 8.92 -3.23 -5.02
N ILE A 3 8.84 -2.20 -4.17
CA ILE A 3 7.62 -1.44 -3.94
C ILE A 3 7.93 0.03 -4.18
N LEU A 4 7.13 0.68 -5.03
CA LEU A 4 7.27 2.09 -5.33
C LEU A 4 5.98 2.84 -5.03
N PHE A 5 6.14 4.04 -4.51
CA PHE A 5 5.06 5.03 -4.38
C PHE A 5 5.30 6.13 -5.40
N ALA A 6 4.27 6.53 -6.12
CA ALA A 6 4.38 7.64 -7.06
C ALA A 6 3.20 8.59 -6.85
N SER A 7 3.49 9.89 -6.82
CA SER A 7 2.43 10.91 -6.75
C SER A 7 1.60 10.88 -8.02
N LEU A 8 0.36 11.40 -7.95
CA LEU A 8 -0.56 11.40 -9.09
C LEU A 8 0.03 12.09 -10.32
N ASP A 9 0.74 13.20 -10.11
CA ASP A 9 1.34 13.96 -11.20
C ASP A 9 2.69 13.40 -11.65
N GLY A 10 3.18 12.35 -10.99
CA GLY A 10 4.46 11.73 -11.31
C GLY A 10 5.69 12.52 -10.86
N SER A 11 5.51 13.64 -10.16
CA SER A 11 6.63 14.49 -9.74
C SER A 11 7.49 13.85 -8.65
N ILE A 12 6.89 12.97 -7.83
CA ILE A 12 7.58 12.30 -6.74
C ILE A 12 7.44 10.79 -6.94
N THR A 13 8.57 10.10 -6.92
CA THR A 13 8.63 8.63 -6.95
C THR A 13 9.54 8.19 -5.85
N LEU A 14 9.05 7.32 -4.96
CA LEU A 14 9.81 6.80 -3.84
C LEU A 14 9.86 5.29 -3.90
N ILE A 15 11.06 4.74 -3.85
CA ILE A 15 11.25 3.30 -3.75
C ILE A 15 11.32 2.93 -2.27
N VAL A 16 10.53 1.96 -1.84
CA VAL A 16 10.52 1.51 -0.44
C VAL A 16 11.88 0.89 -0.12
N PRO A 17 12.60 1.40 0.89
CA PRO A 17 14.00 1.04 1.08
C PRO A 17 14.21 -0.40 1.54
N VAL A 18 13.32 -0.92 2.36
CA VAL A 18 13.42 -2.28 2.91
C VAL A 18 12.07 -2.93 2.80
N VAL A 19 12.01 -4.06 2.10
CA VAL A 19 10.78 -4.85 1.96
C VAL A 19 10.97 -6.13 2.75
N GLN A 20 10.24 -6.26 3.86
CA GLN A 20 10.28 -7.44 4.73
C GLN A 20 9.00 -8.25 4.57
N PRO A 21 9.09 -9.52 4.19
CA PRO A 21 7.90 -10.35 4.12
C PRO A 21 7.32 -10.60 5.51
N PRO A 22 6.00 -10.83 5.63
CA PRO A 22 5.08 -10.97 4.52
C PRO A 22 4.55 -9.62 4.01
N VAL A 23 4.30 -9.56 2.70
CA VAL A 23 3.49 -8.51 2.10
C VAL A 23 2.14 -9.15 1.78
N LYS A 24 1.10 -8.72 2.45
CA LYS A 24 -0.20 -9.38 2.41
C LYS A 24 -1.13 -8.67 1.43
N PHE A 25 -1.67 -9.44 0.49
CA PHE A 25 -2.65 -8.96 -0.48
C PHE A 25 -4.01 -9.55 -0.14
N SER A 26 -5.04 -8.71 -0.08
CA SER A 26 -6.38 -9.15 0.28
C SER A 26 -7.42 -8.51 -0.60
N ARG A 27 -8.52 -9.21 -0.80
CA ARG A 27 -9.69 -8.69 -1.46
C ARG A 27 -10.88 -9.52 -1.01
N GLN A 28 -11.97 -8.86 -0.63
CA GLN A 28 -13.17 -9.55 -0.22
C GLN A 28 -14.22 -9.49 -1.32
N GLY A 29 -15.04 -10.54 -1.42
CA GLY A 29 -16.22 -10.51 -2.25
C GLY A 29 -17.33 -9.76 -1.52
N LYS A 30 -18.16 -9.05 -2.28
CA LYS A 30 -19.36 -8.42 -1.75
C LYS A 30 -20.57 -9.21 -2.22
N HIS A 31 -21.19 -9.92 -1.29
CA HIS A 31 -22.38 -10.69 -1.61
C HIS A 31 -23.31 -10.72 -0.39
N GLU A 32 -24.58 -10.99 -0.65
CA GLU A 32 -25.58 -11.10 0.39
C GLU A 32 -26.24 -12.45 0.28
N THR A 33 -26.66 -13.01 1.43
CA THR A 33 -27.34 -14.28 1.50
C THR A 33 -28.79 -14.04 1.90
N PHE A 34 -29.71 -14.62 1.12
CA PHE A 34 -31.15 -14.55 1.42
C PHE A 34 -31.70 -15.95 1.61
N GLU A 35 -32.59 -16.09 2.59
CA GLU A 35 -33.31 -17.32 2.81
C GLU A 35 -34.65 -17.23 2.10
N THR A 36 -34.99 -18.23 1.29
CA THR A 36 -36.27 -18.29 0.59
C THR A 36 -37.04 -19.52 1.02
N LEU A 37 -38.39 -19.43 0.93
CA LEU A 37 -39.25 -20.51 1.34
C LEU A 37 -39.22 -21.72 0.38
N LYS A 38 -38.87 -21.50 -0.87
CA LYS A 38 -38.87 -22.55 -1.89
C LYS A 38 -37.51 -23.14 -2.22
N GLN A 39 -36.48 -22.36 -2.10
CA GLN A 39 -35.15 -22.72 -2.58
C GLN A 39 -34.06 -22.73 -1.49
N GLY A 40 -34.42 -22.39 -0.24
CA GLY A 40 -33.46 -22.24 0.81
C GLY A 40 -32.64 -20.97 0.64
N ASP A 41 -31.35 -21.01 1.01
CA ASP A 41 -30.51 -19.86 0.95
C ASP A 41 -30.06 -19.55 -0.48
N ILE A 42 -30.12 -18.28 -0.85
CA ILE A 42 -29.65 -17.76 -2.14
C ILE A 42 -28.59 -16.73 -1.87
N ILE A 43 -27.46 -16.80 -2.59
CA ILE A 43 -26.39 -15.81 -2.52
C ILE A 43 -26.52 -14.86 -3.72
N LEU A 44 -26.63 -13.57 -3.43
CA LEU A 44 -26.56 -12.53 -4.45
C LEU A 44 -25.14 -12.01 -4.50
N LEU A 45 -24.51 -12.09 -5.68
CA LEU A 45 -23.14 -11.64 -5.87
C LEU A 45 -23.14 -10.14 -6.09
N GLY A 46 -22.63 -9.39 -5.13
CA GLY A 46 -22.56 -7.92 -5.17
C GLY A 46 -21.27 -7.39 -5.77
N GLY A 47 -20.49 -8.26 -6.42
CA GLY A 47 -19.18 -7.87 -6.96
C GLY A 47 -18.05 -8.11 -5.99
N LYS A 48 -16.92 -7.51 -6.29
CA LYS A 48 -15.69 -7.68 -5.50
C LYS A 48 -15.44 -6.43 -4.66
N GLY A 49 -14.96 -6.64 -3.45
CA GLY A 49 -14.51 -5.56 -2.60
C GLY A 49 -13.22 -4.94 -3.12
N LEU A 50 -12.76 -3.90 -2.44
CA LEU A 50 -11.52 -3.23 -2.78
C LEU A 50 -10.32 -4.10 -2.42
N LYS A 51 -9.27 -4.00 -3.24
CA LYS A 51 -8.01 -4.67 -2.95
C LYS A 51 -7.28 -3.95 -1.83
N THR A 52 -6.63 -4.71 -0.95
CA THR A 52 -5.78 -4.15 0.10
C THR A 52 -4.41 -4.77 0.04
N VAL A 53 -3.40 -4.00 0.44
CA VAL A 53 -2.02 -4.46 0.58
C VAL A 53 -1.51 -3.95 1.91
N GLU A 54 -0.92 -4.84 2.71
CA GLU A 54 -0.35 -4.43 3.99
C GLU A 54 0.96 -5.13 4.27
N TRP A 55 1.85 -4.42 4.94
CA TRP A 55 3.13 -4.97 5.39
C TRP A 55 3.68 -4.14 6.52
N SER A 56 4.72 -4.68 7.15
CA SER A 56 5.50 -3.98 8.17
C SER A 56 6.98 -4.05 7.81
N SER A 57 7.69 -2.98 8.06
CA SER A 57 9.12 -2.89 7.81
C SER A 57 9.67 -1.70 8.59
N PHE A 58 10.78 -1.13 8.13
CA PHE A 58 11.30 0.09 8.72
C PHE A 58 11.90 0.98 7.64
N PHE A 59 11.88 2.29 7.91
CA PHE A 59 12.58 3.27 7.09
C PHE A 59 13.88 3.62 7.79
N PRO A 60 15.04 3.36 7.17
CA PRO A 60 16.33 3.68 7.80
C PRO A 60 16.49 5.18 8.05
N VAL A 61 17.10 5.53 9.19
CA VAL A 61 17.45 6.94 9.46
C VAL A 61 18.46 7.44 8.43
N ASN A 62 19.32 6.55 7.96
CA ASN A 62 20.28 6.84 6.90
C ASN A 62 20.51 5.55 6.13
N LYS A 63 20.25 5.57 4.80
CA LYS A 63 20.41 4.38 3.96
C LYS A 63 21.83 3.82 3.97
N LEU A 64 22.82 4.67 4.25
CA LEU A 64 24.23 4.26 4.26
C LEU A 64 24.59 3.37 5.45
N PHE A 65 23.73 3.28 6.46
CA PHE A 65 23.98 2.41 7.62
C PHE A 65 23.75 0.93 7.31
N TYR A 66 23.08 0.62 6.19
CA TYR A 66 22.72 -0.74 5.84
C TYR A 66 23.10 -1.04 4.39
N ASN A 67 23.59 -2.25 4.15
CA ASN A 67 23.95 -2.67 2.79
C ASN A 67 22.81 -3.34 2.01
N PHE A 68 21.68 -3.60 2.67
CA PHE A 68 20.54 -4.28 2.05
C PHE A 68 19.44 -3.32 1.60
N VAL A 69 19.63 -2.02 1.75
CA VAL A 69 18.66 -1.02 1.31
C VAL A 69 18.60 -0.99 -0.21
N LYS A 70 17.38 -0.91 -0.75
CA LYS A 70 17.16 -0.90 -2.20
C LYS A 70 17.88 0.25 -2.87
N TYR A 71 18.47 -0.03 -4.04
CA TYR A 71 19.12 1.00 -4.84
C TYR A 71 18.10 2.06 -5.26
N GLY A 72 18.51 3.32 -5.16
CA GLY A 72 17.61 4.44 -5.48
C GLY A 72 16.72 4.90 -4.34
N ALA A 73 16.78 4.25 -3.18
CA ALA A 73 16.02 4.68 -2.01
C ALA A 73 16.51 6.05 -1.53
N GLN A 74 15.62 6.80 -0.88
CA GLN A 74 15.96 8.08 -0.27
C GLN A 74 16.92 7.87 0.89
N GLU A 75 17.77 8.86 1.13
CA GLU A 75 18.79 8.76 2.17
C GLU A 75 18.20 8.75 3.58
N ASN A 76 17.09 9.47 3.78
CA ASN A 76 16.47 9.63 5.08
C ASN A 76 15.05 9.09 5.08
N GLY A 77 14.74 8.23 6.04
CA GLY A 77 13.43 7.62 6.16
C GLY A 77 12.28 8.59 6.40
N LYS A 78 12.58 9.80 6.91
CA LYS A 78 11.54 10.80 7.15
C LYS A 78 10.81 11.22 5.88
N GLU A 79 11.45 11.12 4.73
CA GLU A 79 10.81 11.48 3.46
C GLU A 79 9.62 10.58 3.15
N TYR A 80 9.72 9.30 3.52
CA TYR A 80 8.61 8.35 3.35
C TYR A 80 7.44 8.66 4.29
N VAL A 81 7.75 8.98 5.53
CA VAL A 81 6.73 9.34 6.52
C VAL A 81 6.00 10.60 6.07
N THR A 82 6.74 11.61 5.61
CA THR A 82 6.17 12.86 5.11
C THR A 82 5.23 12.60 3.94
N PHE A 83 5.67 11.80 2.97
CA PHE A 83 4.85 11.46 1.80
C PHE A 83 3.54 10.79 2.22
N LEU A 84 3.62 9.78 3.08
CA LEU A 84 2.44 9.03 3.51
C LEU A 84 1.49 9.89 4.34
N GLU A 85 2.02 10.67 5.28
CA GLU A 85 1.18 11.52 6.12
C GLU A 85 0.52 12.64 5.35
N GLU A 86 1.21 13.26 4.41
CA GLU A 86 0.63 14.30 3.56
C GLU A 86 -0.51 13.74 2.72
N HIS A 87 -0.35 12.55 2.15
CA HIS A 87 -1.41 11.93 1.35
C HIS A 87 -2.60 11.52 2.20
N MET A 88 -2.39 11.12 3.44
CA MET A 88 -3.48 10.85 4.38
C MET A 88 -4.24 12.13 4.71
N GLU A 89 -3.52 13.19 5.02
CA GLU A 89 -4.10 14.45 5.46
C GLU A 89 -4.89 15.11 4.34
N ASP A 90 -4.34 15.09 3.13
CA ASP A 90 -4.97 15.67 1.96
C ASP A 90 -6.02 14.75 1.32
N GLU A 91 -6.14 13.53 1.81
CA GLU A 91 -7.03 12.51 1.25
C GLU A 91 -6.79 12.29 -0.25
N THR A 92 -5.52 12.36 -0.67
CA THR A 92 -5.13 12.25 -2.06
C THR A 92 -4.61 10.84 -2.33
N PRO A 93 -5.10 10.15 -3.37
CA PRO A 93 -4.53 8.87 -3.75
C PRO A 93 -3.15 9.03 -4.39
N PHE A 94 -2.40 7.95 -4.36
CA PHE A 94 -1.12 7.86 -5.06
C PHE A 94 -1.01 6.48 -5.70
N ARG A 95 -0.04 6.33 -6.59
CA ARG A 95 0.12 5.06 -7.31
C ARG A 95 1.05 4.14 -6.55
N LEU A 96 0.60 2.90 -6.39
CA LEU A 96 1.39 1.81 -5.82
C LEU A 96 1.82 0.88 -6.94
N ILE A 97 3.12 0.65 -7.08
CA ILE A 97 3.68 -0.24 -8.07
C ILE A 97 4.52 -1.28 -7.34
N ILE A 98 4.17 -2.55 -7.51
CA ILE A 98 4.91 -3.66 -6.90
C ILE A 98 5.39 -4.57 -8.02
N THR A 99 6.68 -4.87 -8.01
CA THR A 99 7.31 -5.75 -8.99
C THR A 99 8.00 -6.92 -8.32
N GLU A 100 8.05 -8.04 -9.02
CA GLU A 100 8.76 -9.25 -8.60
C GLU A 100 9.43 -9.85 -9.83
N ASN A 101 10.74 -10.09 -9.75
CA ASN A 101 11.51 -10.63 -10.87
C ASN A 101 11.27 -9.86 -12.19
N ASN A 102 11.29 -8.53 -12.11
CA ASN A 102 11.06 -7.62 -13.23
C ASN A 102 9.66 -7.69 -13.85
N LYS A 103 8.71 -8.29 -13.13
CA LYS A 103 7.31 -8.32 -13.54
C LYS A 103 6.46 -7.50 -12.58
N THR A 104 5.56 -6.70 -13.13
CA THR A 104 4.63 -5.93 -12.31
C THR A 104 3.52 -6.84 -11.81
N ILE A 105 3.38 -6.95 -10.50
CA ILE A 105 2.29 -7.73 -9.89
C ILE A 105 1.17 -6.85 -9.37
N ARG A 106 1.42 -5.57 -9.14
CA ARG A 106 0.41 -4.56 -8.77
C ARG A 106 0.81 -3.22 -9.38
N ASN A 107 -0.18 -2.55 -9.93
CA ASN A 107 -0.06 -1.17 -10.38
C ASN A 107 -1.45 -0.55 -10.26
N MET A 108 -1.69 0.16 -9.15
CA MET A 108 -3.02 0.70 -8.86
C MET A 108 -2.92 1.96 -8.04
N LEU A 109 -3.96 2.79 -8.12
CA LEU A 109 -4.11 3.91 -7.20
C LEU A 109 -4.57 3.39 -5.85
N VAL A 110 -4.01 3.97 -4.79
CA VAL A 110 -4.31 3.58 -3.41
C VAL A 110 -4.46 4.81 -2.54
N VAL A 111 -5.15 4.63 -1.43
CA VAL A 111 -5.12 5.57 -0.31
C VAL A 111 -4.63 4.83 0.92
N VAL A 112 -4.11 5.57 1.89
CA VAL A 112 -3.63 4.98 3.14
C VAL A 112 -4.83 4.66 4.02
N ASP A 113 -5.00 3.39 4.36
CA ASP A 113 -6.04 2.96 5.28
C ASP A 113 -5.58 3.08 6.73
N SER A 114 -4.35 2.66 6.99
CA SER A 114 -3.72 2.86 8.30
C SER A 114 -2.21 2.95 8.16
N PHE A 115 -1.61 3.75 8.99
CA PHE A 115 -0.16 3.93 9.02
C PHE A 115 0.27 4.20 10.45
N GLU A 116 1.02 3.25 11.02
CA GLU A 116 1.58 3.36 12.35
C GLU A 116 3.10 3.36 12.25
N TRP A 117 3.75 4.25 12.98
CA TRP A 117 5.20 4.36 12.94
C TRP A 117 5.72 4.94 14.24
N GLU A 118 6.99 4.66 14.51
CA GLU A 118 7.67 5.19 15.69
C GLU A 118 9.17 5.31 15.41
N TYR A 119 9.87 6.01 16.27
CA TYR A 119 11.33 6.03 16.23
C TYR A 119 11.87 4.98 17.18
N ASP A 120 12.82 4.18 16.72
CA ASP A 120 13.53 3.26 17.61
C ASP A 120 14.77 3.93 18.23
N LYS A 121 15.56 3.15 18.96
CA LYS A 121 16.70 3.68 19.71
C LYS A 121 17.79 4.28 18.81
N VAL A 122 17.94 3.80 17.58
CA VAL A 122 18.95 4.31 16.66
C VAL A 122 18.40 5.36 15.70
N GLY A 123 17.13 5.68 15.82
CA GLY A 123 16.47 6.68 14.98
C GLY A 123 15.84 6.13 13.71
N ASP A 124 15.89 4.82 13.48
CA ASP A 124 15.13 4.19 12.40
C ASP A 124 13.65 4.26 12.71
N ILE A 125 12.83 4.07 11.69
CA ILE A 125 11.40 4.24 11.78
C ILE A 125 10.70 2.92 11.43
N PRO A 126 10.53 2.00 12.40
CA PRO A 126 9.65 0.85 12.17
C PRO A 126 8.22 1.31 11.95
N TYR A 127 7.54 0.67 11.02
CA TYR A 127 6.18 1.05 10.64
C TYR A 127 5.35 -0.16 10.24
N SER A 128 4.03 0.05 10.28
CA SER A 128 3.03 -0.85 9.69
C SER A 128 2.13 -0.01 8.79
N LEU A 129 1.90 -0.47 7.59
CA LEU A 129 1.17 0.26 6.57
C LEU A 129 0.13 -0.63 5.93
N LYS A 130 -1.09 -0.11 5.81
CA LYS A 130 -2.16 -0.76 5.06
C LYS A 130 -2.71 0.22 4.03
N LEU A 131 -2.70 -0.21 2.79
CA LEU A 131 -3.19 0.57 1.65
C LEU A 131 -4.43 -0.09 1.09
N VAL A 132 -5.39 0.72 0.66
CA VAL A 132 -6.61 0.24 0.04
C VAL A 132 -6.75 0.84 -1.35
N GLU A 133 -7.22 0.04 -2.28
CA GLU A 133 -7.43 0.43 -3.67
C GLU A 133 -8.36 1.64 -3.77
N TYR A 134 -7.95 2.61 -4.59
CA TYR A 134 -8.81 3.72 -5.01
C TYR A 134 -9.21 3.43 -6.46
N PRO A 135 -10.47 3.12 -6.74
CA PRO A 135 -10.86 2.68 -8.08
C PRO A 135 -10.67 3.76 -9.14
N ASP A 136 -9.89 3.44 -10.18
CA ASP A 136 -9.64 4.36 -11.30
C ASP A 136 -10.91 4.70 -12.08
N ASN A 137 -11.83 3.75 -12.16
CA ASN A 137 -13.03 3.94 -12.93
C ASN A 137 -13.99 4.98 -12.34
N ALA A 138 -13.75 5.41 -11.11
CA ALA A 138 -14.51 6.51 -10.52
C ALA A 138 -14.38 7.79 -11.33
N SER A 139 -13.27 7.95 -12.04
CA SER A 139 -13.01 9.14 -12.85
C SER A 139 -13.75 9.13 -14.18
N THR A 140 -14.36 8.03 -14.57
CA THR A 140 -15.07 7.92 -15.84
C THR A 140 -16.53 8.31 -15.76
N LEU A 141 -16.99 8.59 -14.58
CA LEU A 141 -18.35 9.03 -14.35
C LEU A 141 -18.48 10.53 -14.48
#